data_2e88a099c0965641e307266e2415324c
#
_entry.id   2e88a099c0965641e307266e2415324c
#
_cell.length_a   1.000
_cell.length_b   1.000
_cell.length_c   1.000
_cell.angle_alpha   90.00
_cell.angle_beta   90.00
_cell.angle_gamma   90.00
#
_symmetry.space_group_name_H-M   'P 1'
#
loop_
_entity.id
_entity.type
_entity.pdbx_description
1 polymer ?
#
loop_
_entity_poly.entity_id
_entity_poly.type
_entity_poly.pdbx_seq_one_letter_code
_entity_poly.pdbx_strand_id
1 'polypeptide(L)'
;PIIDDFYKVNNKGKIIEILSRYKSCIVVVDDIYCLDIQNENILVGFKKYQIKEFKASLRNKLIQKWISLTEDTERNFVNGNYDKLDEKTELVEVALGKAVGGGIMPAYPFFILSLISTYDTFDKPLDQEITSQGYCYQALIYFFLRKYGVSNEDIDTYINFLTEFAYKIYQNRGELVDSEFNNFVVEYSNEYNLTQNKETIISILSKARIIRISSCRNYSFEYPYLYYFFAGKYFAEHTDENDSENAHAIVEIDNIVNNLHTNENAYIAIFISHHTKSKFIQNKVVDNARKLFKTFPSATLNKDELCFFASNSTNAKLLIESSITEENPNPDKVRQEMLEQQDQEEELNARETLPDELAENELAVELRRSIKTVEVIGHIIKNRAGSLKQTELITLFKEAMNVHLRLLSSFFDLIKNIVEQPNSLQFLAERVDASYKESGKTIAPEQLPEIAKTMFWNMNFMVILGILEKISFSLGSNRLTGIIKKVCDEIDSPATFIVKHHILMWYCKNLQIRELSQMNEPQFSEVAKDIIRLLVIQHCRMHKIDYTDRSKITNLLNVKRQALLPRSIK
;
A
#
# COMPACT_ATOMS: atom_id res chain seq x y z
N PRO A 1 17.73 -0.68 36.12
CA PRO A 1 17.05 0.61 35.85
C PRO A 1 16.93 0.87 34.35
N ILE A 2 15.90 1.64 33.98
CA ILE A 2 15.68 2.17 32.64
C ILE A 2 15.73 3.69 32.77
N ILE A 3 16.55 4.34 31.95
CA ILE A 3 16.63 5.80 31.88
C ILE A 3 16.17 6.22 30.51
N ASP A 4 15.05 6.93 30.47
CA ASP A 4 14.49 7.51 29.28
C ASP A 4 15.04 8.93 29.06
N ASP A 5 15.06 9.40 27.82
CA ASP A 5 15.54 10.74 27.45
C ASP A 5 16.94 11.08 28.03
N PHE A 6 17.85 10.14 28.07
CA PHE A 6 19.19 10.34 28.68
C PHE A 6 19.96 11.53 28.09
N TYR A 7 19.70 11.91 26.85
CA TYR A 7 20.30 13.07 26.20
C TYR A 7 19.96 14.40 26.92
N LYS A 8 18.82 14.46 27.64
CA LYS A 8 18.37 15.62 28.43
C LYS A 8 19.05 15.75 29.81
N VAL A 9 19.79 14.70 30.23
CA VAL A 9 20.42 14.69 31.56
C VAL A 9 21.61 15.65 31.62
N ASN A 10 21.66 16.52 32.64
CA ASN A 10 22.73 17.52 32.78
C ASN A 10 24.09 16.95 33.22
N ASN A 11 24.13 15.90 34.02
CA ASN A 11 25.39 15.29 34.49
C ASN A 11 25.45 13.81 34.13
N LYS A 12 25.65 13.55 32.84
CA LYS A 12 25.65 12.20 32.26
C LYS A 12 26.69 11.26 32.89
N GLY A 13 27.91 11.75 33.11
CA GLY A 13 28.97 10.95 33.69
C GLY A 13 28.64 10.39 35.07
N LYS A 14 28.06 11.22 35.94
CA LYS A 14 27.61 10.79 37.27
C LYS A 14 26.50 9.76 37.24
N ILE A 15 25.57 9.90 36.29
CA ILE A 15 24.50 8.91 36.09
C ILE A 15 25.09 7.58 35.62
N ILE A 16 26.02 7.56 34.67
CA ILE A 16 26.69 6.33 34.21
C ILE A 16 27.45 5.66 35.35
N GLU A 17 28.13 6.43 36.21
CA GLU A 17 28.78 5.90 37.40
C GLU A 17 27.79 5.21 38.36
N ILE A 18 26.61 5.79 38.55
CA ILE A 18 25.54 5.18 39.34
C ILE A 18 25.03 3.91 38.65
N LEU A 19 24.83 3.95 37.33
CA LEU A 19 24.34 2.80 36.55
C LEU A 19 25.31 1.63 36.54
N SER A 20 26.61 1.87 36.60
CA SER A 20 27.64 0.82 36.69
C SER A 20 27.53 -0.10 37.90
N ARG A 21 26.79 0.35 38.94
CA ARG A 21 26.51 -0.44 40.15
C ARG A 21 25.40 -1.48 39.95
N TYR A 22 24.65 -1.41 38.85
CA TYR A 22 23.58 -2.35 38.55
C TYR A 22 24.04 -3.44 37.58
N LYS A 23 23.52 -4.64 37.75
CA LYS A 23 23.83 -5.79 36.91
C LYS A 23 23.44 -5.59 35.46
N SER A 24 22.35 -4.84 35.22
CA SER A 24 21.87 -4.47 33.88
C SER A 24 21.11 -3.15 33.94
N CYS A 25 21.25 -2.35 32.90
CA CYS A 25 20.55 -1.09 32.75
C CYS A 25 20.24 -0.83 31.28
N ILE A 26 19.19 -0.08 31.01
CA ILE A 26 18.78 0.37 29.67
C ILE A 26 18.82 1.89 29.67
N VAL A 27 19.48 2.44 28.68
CA VAL A 27 19.56 3.89 28.46
C VAL A 27 18.93 4.18 27.09
N VAL A 28 17.89 4.99 27.06
CA VAL A 28 17.21 5.40 25.83
C VAL A 28 17.78 6.75 25.39
N VAL A 29 18.25 6.81 24.16
CA VAL A 29 18.86 8.00 23.56
C VAL A 29 18.25 8.25 22.18
N ASP A 30 18.34 9.48 21.70
CA ASP A 30 18.02 9.89 20.34
C ASP A 30 19.13 9.44 19.38
N ASP A 31 18.81 9.17 18.12
CA ASP A 31 19.78 8.81 17.07
C ASP A 31 20.84 9.89 16.90
N ILE A 32 20.46 11.17 16.99
CA ILE A 32 21.37 12.32 16.89
C ILE A 32 22.40 12.31 18.02
N TYR A 33 21.97 11.89 19.21
CA TYR A 33 22.88 11.79 20.37
C TYR A 33 24.03 10.80 20.13
N CYS A 34 23.78 9.75 19.37
CA CYS A 34 24.77 8.74 19.01
C CYS A 34 25.76 9.18 17.93
N LEU A 35 25.50 10.30 17.24
CA LEU A 35 26.40 10.84 16.19
C LEU A 35 27.51 11.75 16.78
N ASP A 36 27.39 12.17 18.03
CA ASP A 36 28.40 13.00 18.69
C ASP A 36 29.50 12.12 19.31
N ILE A 37 30.74 12.29 18.85
CA ILE A 37 31.92 11.55 19.31
C ILE A 37 32.13 11.66 20.83
N GLN A 38 31.81 12.82 21.43
CA GLN A 38 31.91 12.98 22.89
C GLN A 38 30.89 12.12 23.62
N ASN A 39 29.69 11.98 23.06
CA ASN A 39 28.62 11.15 23.63
C ASN A 39 28.91 9.65 23.44
N GLU A 40 29.58 9.24 22.37
CA GLU A 40 30.03 7.86 22.18
C GLU A 40 30.95 7.38 23.31
N ASN A 41 31.87 8.23 23.76
CA ASN A 41 32.78 7.92 24.85
C ASN A 41 32.08 7.68 26.19
N ILE A 42 30.94 8.34 26.42
CA ILE A 42 30.14 8.17 27.65
C ILE A 42 29.42 6.82 27.67
N LEU A 43 29.05 6.28 26.51
CA LEU A 43 28.32 5.01 26.35
C LEU A 43 29.21 3.83 25.99
N VAL A 44 30.55 3.95 26.17
CA VAL A 44 31.49 2.84 25.98
C VAL A 44 31.10 1.67 26.89
N GLY A 45 30.96 0.49 26.30
CA GLY A 45 30.55 -0.73 27.01
C GLY A 45 29.06 -1.04 26.98
N PHE A 46 28.22 -0.10 26.49
CA PHE A 46 26.82 -0.39 26.21
C PHE A 46 26.65 -1.08 24.86
N LYS A 47 25.78 -2.10 24.81
CA LYS A 47 25.35 -2.67 23.53
C LYS A 47 24.29 -1.74 22.91
N LYS A 48 24.52 -1.33 21.67
CA LYS A 48 23.59 -0.46 20.93
C LYS A 48 22.49 -1.31 20.29
N TYR A 49 21.24 -0.90 20.47
CA TYR A 49 20.07 -1.49 19.84
C TYR A 49 19.23 -0.37 19.24
N GLN A 50 18.68 -0.60 18.06
CA GLN A 50 17.73 0.32 17.42
C GLN A 50 16.33 -0.26 17.51
N ILE A 51 15.37 0.59 17.94
CA ILE A 51 13.95 0.24 17.88
C ILE A 51 13.51 0.32 16.42
N LYS A 52 13.08 -0.80 15.87
CA LYS A 52 12.57 -0.87 14.51
C LYS A 52 11.05 -0.79 14.48
N GLU A 53 10.54 -0.35 13.34
CA GLU A 53 9.10 -0.41 13.05
C GLU A 53 8.60 -1.85 13.05
N PHE A 54 7.31 -2.02 13.34
CA PHE A 54 6.67 -3.32 13.27
C PHE A 54 6.48 -3.75 11.81
N LYS A 55 6.92 -4.96 11.49
CA LYS A 55 6.62 -5.62 10.23
C LYS A 55 5.17 -6.10 10.19
N ALA A 56 4.69 -6.52 9.02
CA ALA A 56 3.32 -6.98 8.78
C ALA A 56 2.85 -8.02 9.81
N SER A 57 3.67 -9.03 10.12
CA SER A 57 3.35 -10.06 11.10
C SER A 57 3.16 -9.51 12.51
N LEU A 58 3.99 -8.56 12.94
CA LEU A 58 3.90 -7.92 14.25
C LEU A 58 2.72 -6.94 14.33
N ARG A 59 2.46 -6.21 13.23
CA ARG A 59 1.29 -5.32 13.14
C ARG A 59 0.00 -6.13 13.30
N ASN A 60 -0.12 -7.23 12.55
CA ASN A 60 -1.26 -8.12 12.64
C ASN A 60 -1.46 -8.69 14.06
N LYS A 61 -0.39 -9.15 14.72
CA LYS A 61 -0.45 -9.60 16.12
C LYS A 61 -0.88 -8.52 17.10
N LEU A 62 -0.45 -7.26 16.88
CA LEU A 62 -0.88 -6.14 17.72
C LEU A 62 -2.38 -5.85 17.53
N ILE A 63 -2.87 -5.88 16.30
CA ILE A 63 -4.29 -5.69 15.96
C ILE A 63 -5.14 -6.83 16.58
N GLN A 64 -4.69 -8.08 16.49
CA GLN A 64 -5.36 -9.22 17.14
C GLN A 64 -5.51 -9.01 18.65
N LYS A 65 -4.42 -8.57 19.32
CA LYS A 65 -4.47 -8.26 20.76
C LYS A 65 -5.43 -7.12 21.08
N TRP A 66 -5.46 -6.07 20.27
CA TRP A 66 -6.42 -4.97 20.45
C TRP A 66 -7.86 -5.45 20.38
N ILE A 67 -8.20 -6.23 19.34
CA ILE A 67 -9.55 -6.80 19.18
C ILE A 67 -9.91 -7.69 20.37
N SER A 68 -8.97 -8.52 20.86
CA SER A 68 -9.23 -9.41 22.00
C SER A 68 -9.42 -8.67 23.33
N LEU A 69 -8.92 -7.44 23.47
CA LEU A 69 -9.11 -6.61 24.67
C LEU A 69 -10.41 -5.81 24.65
N THR A 70 -10.89 -5.46 23.47
CA THR A 70 -12.06 -4.59 23.30
C THR A 70 -13.36 -5.35 23.13
N GLU A 71 -13.29 -6.62 22.81
CA GLU A 71 -14.48 -7.46 22.56
C GLU A 71 -14.35 -8.82 23.28
N ASP A 72 -15.46 -9.43 23.67
CA ASP A 72 -15.56 -10.80 24.24
C ASP A 72 -15.28 -11.88 23.16
N THR A 73 -14.13 -11.80 22.49
CA THR A 73 -13.85 -12.39 21.18
C THR A 73 -12.99 -13.65 21.21
N GLU A 74 -12.62 -14.20 22.37
CA GLU A 74 -11.98 -15.54 22.41
C GLU A 74 -12.75 -16.60 21.60
N ARG A 75 -14.07 -16.40 21.43
CA ARG A 75 -14.94 -17.30 20.63
C ARG A 75 -14.86 -17.06 19.12
N ASN A 76 -14.52 -15.86 18.65
CA ASN A 76 -14.58 -15.52 17.21
C ASN A 76 -13.35 -16.01 16.45
N PHE A 77 -12.14 -15.89 17.02
CA PHE A 77 -10.91 -16.44 16.39
C PHE A 77 -10.88 -17.98 16.39
N VAL A 78 -11.41 -18.60 17.44
CA VAL A 78 -11.54 -20.07 17.51
C VAL A 78 -12.46 -20.62 16.40
N ASN A 79 -13.39 -19.84 15.89
CA ASN A 79 -14.31 -20.23 14.82
C ASN A 79 -13.84 -19.87 13.41
N GLY A 80 -12.64 -19.26 13.25
CA GLY A 80 -12.08 -18.89 11.95
C GLY A 80 -12.80 -17.69 11.30
N ASN A 81 -13.39 -16.81 12.09
CA ASN A 81 -13.93 -15.54 11.60
C ASN A 81 -12.86 -14.45 11.71
N TYR A 82 -12.30 -14.05 10.57
CA TYR A 82 -11.23 -13.04 10.48
C TYR A 82 -11.71 -11.67 9.99
N ASP A 83 -13.03 -11.46 9.82
CA ASP A 83 -13.55 -10.25 9.14
C ASP A 83 -13.09 -8.96 9.80
N LYS A 84 -13.21 -8.87 11.14
CA LYS A 84 -12.74 -7.68 11.89
C LYS A 84 -11.23 -7.50 11.86
N LEU A 85 -10.48 -8.59 11.89
CA LEU A 85 -9.03 -8.55 11.80
C LEU A 85 -8.59 -8.04 10.43
N ASP A 86 -9.19 -8.57 9.38
CA ASP A 86 -8.88 -8.17 8.01
C ASP A 86 -9.25 -6.70 7.77
N GLU A 87 -10.42 -6.25 8.26
CA GLU A 87 -10.86 -4.84 8.15
C GLU A 87 -9.89 -3.88 8.87
N LYS A 88 -9.53 -4.19 10.12
CA LYS A 88 -8.60 -3.34 10.88
C LYS A 88 -7.17 -3.40 10.34
N THR A 89 -6.75 -4.56 9.82
CA THR A 89 -5.44 -4.69 9.17
C THR A 89 -5.40 -3.85 7.91
N GLU A 90 -6.41 -3.91 7.04
CA GLU A 90 -6.49 -3.08 5.84
C GLU A 90 -6.47 -1.59 6.19
N LEU A 91 -7.24 -1.15 7.18
CA LEU A 91 -7.23 0.23 7.66
C LEU A 91 -5.82 0.69 8.06
N VAL A 92 -5.12 -0.11 8.86
CA VAL A 92 -3.78 0.21 9.35
C VAL A 92 -2.76 0.23 8.20
N GLU A 93 -2.74 -0.79 7.33
CA GLU A 93 -1.80 -0.87 6.19
C GLU A 93 -1.98 0.31 5.22
N VAL A 94 -3.23 0.68 4.95
CA VAL A 94 -3.55 1.83 4.10
C VAL A 94 -3.12 3.14 4.78
N ALA A 95 -3.40 3.33 6.07
CA ALA A 95 -3.02 4.53 6.81
C ALA A 95 -1.50 4.67 6.99
N LEU A 96 -0.77 3.56 7.14
CA LEU A 96 0.69 3.57 7.16
C LEU A 96 1.30 3.86 5.77
N GLY A 97 0.50 3.82 4.70
CA GLY A 97 0.96 4.01 3.32
C GLY A 97 1.68 2.80 2.73
N LYS A 98 1.60 1.63 3.38
CA LYS A 98 2.26 0.41 2.88
C LYS A 98 1.63 -0.10 1.59
N ALA A 99 0.34 0.14 1.37
CA ALA A 99 -0.38 -0.25 0.15
C ALA A 99 0.13 0.46 -1.12
N VAL A 100 0.70 1.67 -0.99
CA VAL A 100 1.21 2.49 -2.12
C VAL A 100 2.75 2.35 -2.27
N GLY A 101 3.38 1.62 -1.35
CA GLY A 101 4.82 1.43 -1.28
C GLY A 101 5.56 2.58 -0.54
N GLY A 102 6.57 2.24 0.21
CA GLY A 102 7.45 3.19 0.87
C GLY A 102 7.07 3.63 2.29
N GLY A 103 5.79 3.53 2.69
CA GLY A 103 5.32 3.97 4.02
C GLY A 103 5.42 5.48 4.23
N ILE A 104 4.36 6.10 4.77
CA ILE A 104 4.31 7.54 5.07
C ILE A 104 4.26 7.82 6.57
N MET A 105 3.77 6.86 7.34
CA MET A 105 3.68 6.93 8.80
C MET A 105 4.49 5.78 9.41
N PRO A 106 5.27 6.04 10.47
CA PRO A 106 6.05 4.99 11.13
C PRO A 106 5.16 3.90 11.72
N ALA A 107 5.48 2.64 11.48
CA ALA A 107 4.73 1.49 11.98
C ALA A 107 5.08 1.16 13.44
N TYR A 108 5.20 2.17 14.31
CA TYR A 108 5.38 1.96 15.75
C TYR A 108 4.02 1.68 16.43
N PRO A 109 4.01 0.90 17.52
CA PRO A 109 2.78 0.55 18.25
C PRO A 109 1.88 1.74 18.57
N PHE A 110 2.47 2.88 18.93
CA PHE A 110 1.73 4.10 19.24
C PHE A 110 0.86 4.56 18.07
N PHE A 111 1.43 4.67 16.85
CA PHE A 111 0.69 5.12 15.68
C PHE A 111 -0.40 4.12 15.29
N ILE A 112 -0.09 2.82 15.31
CA ILE A 112 -1.05 1.75 14.97
C ILE A 112 -2.24 1.78 15.93
N LEU A 113 -1.99 1.82 17.24
CA LEU A 113 -3.04 1.84 18.26
C LEU A 113 -3.85 3.13 18.22
N SER A 114 -3.21 4.27 17.97
CA SER A 114 -3.90 5.56 17.83
C SER A 114 -4.83 5.57 16.61
N LEU A 115 -4.41 5.03 15.48
CA LEU A 115 -5.25 4.89 14.29
C LEU A 115 -6.48 4.04 14.57
N ILE A 116 -6.29 2.85 15.16
CA ILE A 116 -7.40 1.93 15.46
C ILE A 116 -8.35 2.56 16.48
N SER A 117 -7.80 3.13 17.56
CA SER A 117 -8.60 3.78 18.61
C SER A 117 -9.43 4.93 18.06
N THR A 118 -8.83 5.78 17.20
CA THR A 118 -9.55 6.89 16.57
C THR A 118 -10.66 6.38 15.67
N TYR A 119 -10.40 5.34 14.88
CA TYR A 119 -11.40 4.75 13.99
C TYR A 119 -12.55 4.10 14.77
N ASP A 120 -12.25 3.40 15.87
CA ASP A 120 -13.25 2.73 16.71
C ASP A 120 -14.11 3.74 17.51
N THR A 121 -13.51 4.88 17.90
CA THR A 121 -14.21 5.89 18.72
C THR A 121 -15.10 6.80 17.89
N PHE A 122 -14.70 7.08 16.66
CA PHE A 122 -15.36 8.04 15.78
C PHE A 122 -15.84 7.34 14.50
N ASP A 123 -17.01 6.72 14.56
CA ASP A 123 -17.66 6.07 13.41
C ASP A 123 -17.88 7.02 12.21
N LYS A 124 -17.95 8.33 12.45
CA LYS A 124 -18.09 9.34 11.38
C LYS A 124 -17.39 10.64 11.77
N PRO A 125 -16.60 11.23 10.86
CA PRO A 125 -16.09 12.58 11.06
C PRO A 125 -17.25 13.58 11.21
N LEU A 126 -17.09 14.55 12.10
CA LEU A 126 -18.04 15.66 12.28
C LEU A 126 -18.12 16.53 11.01
N ASP A 127 -17.01 16.65 10.31
CA ASP A 127 -16.91 17.32 9.03
C ASP A 127 -17.19 16.32 7.88
N GLN A 128 -18.21 16.61 7.07
CA GLN A 128 -18.58 15.76 5.93
C GLN A 128 -17.65 15.90 4.72
N GLU A 129 -16.74 16.84 4.72
CA GLU A 129 -15.79 17.03 3.61
C GLU A 129 -14.58 16.10 3.74
N ILE A 130 -14.06 15.92 4.94
CA ILE A 130 -12.95 15.02 5.18
C ILE A 130 -13.42 13.55 5.19
N THR A 131 -12.60 12.65 4.65
CA THR A 131 -12.86 11.21 4.72
C THR A 131 -12.57 10.66 6.11
N SER A 132 -13.14 9.48 6.46
CA SER A 132 -12.85 8.83 7.74
C SER A 132 -11.35 8.57 7.95
N GLN A 133 -10.62 8.21 6.90
CA GLN A 133 -9.17 8.04 6.95
C GLN A 133 -8.43 9.37 7.13
N GLY A 134 -8.80 10.39 6.37
CA GLY A 134 -8.25 11.76 6.54
C GLY A 134 -8.47 12.27 7.96
N TYR A 135 -9.62 11.97 8.56
CA TYR A 135 -9.93 12.31 9.93
C TYR A 135 -9.00 11.64 10.95
N CYS A 136 -8.56 10.40 10.72
CA CYS A 136 -7.60 9.75 11.61
C CYS A 136 -6.27 10.51 11.67
N TYR A 137 -5.78 11.02 10.54
CA TYR A 137 -4.58 11.86 10.53
C TYR A 137 -4.82 13.20 11.24
N GLN A 138 -5.95 13.85 10.97
CA GLN A 138 -6.32 15.12 11.61
C GLN A 138 -6.42 14.96 13.13
N ALA A 139 -7.05 13.91 13.61
CA ALA A 139 -7.19 13.64 15.03
C ALA A 139 -5.83 13.44 15.73
N LEU A 140 -4.89 12.75 15.07
CA LEU A 140 -3.51 12.61 15.58
C LEU A 140 -2.80 13.95 15.67
N ILE A 141 -2.91 14.80 14.65
CA ILE A 141 -2.32 16.14 14.64
C ILE A 141 -2.89 16.98 15.79
N TYR A 142 -4.21 16.99 15.95
CA TYR A 142 -4.90 17.70 17.01
C TYR A 142 -4.49 17.19 18.40
N PHE A 143 -4.38 15.86 18.56
CA PHE A 143 -3.90 15.27 19.81
C PHE A 143 -2.50 15.77 20.18
N PHE A 144 -1.56 15.81 19.22
CA PHE A 144 -0.22 16.31 19.47
C PHE A 144 -0.22 17.81 19.82
N LEU A 145 -0.92 18.63 19.06
CA LEU A 145 -0.99 20.07 19.33
C LEU A 145 -1.53 20.34 20.75
N ARG A 146 -2.63 19.67 21.12
CA ARG A 146 -3.24 19.81 22.46
C ARG A 146 -2.34 19.31 23.58
N LYS A 147 -1.68 18.19 23.38
CA LYS A 147 -0.73 17.62 24.36
C LYS A 147 0.38 18.60 24.71
N TYR A 148 0.78 19.44 23.77
CA TYR A 148 1.83 20.44 23.97
C TYR A 148 1.31 21.86 24.21
N GLY A 149 0.05 22.00 24.60
CA GLY A 149 -0.50 23.20 25.18
C GLY A 149 -1.20 24.18 24.22
N VAL A 150 -1.47 23.74 22.97
CA VAL A 150 -2.27 24.55 22.05
C VAL A 150 -3.73 24.55 22.51
N SER A 151 -4.31 25.72 22.70
CA SER A 151 -5.71 25.90 23.08
C SER A 151 -6.64 25.56 21.89
N ASN A 152 -7.94 25.33 22.18
CA ASN A 152 -8.90 25.11 21.10
C ASN A 152 -9.05 26.31 20.16
N GLU A 153 -8.89 27.50 20.70
CA GLU A 153 -9.01 28.76 19.96
C GLU A 153 -7.82 29.02 19.04
N ASP A 154 -6.65 28.45 19.39
CA ASP A 154 -5.42 28.62 18.62
C ASP A 154 -5.19 27.52 17.57
N ILE A 155 -5.90 26.38 17.66
CA ILE A 155 -5.68 25.23 16.76
C ILE A 155 -5.76 25.65 15.30
N ASP A 156 -6.71 26.48 14.93
CA ASP A 156 -6.90 26.95 13.55
C ASP A 156 -5.67 27.69 13.03
N THR A 157 -5.07 28.56 13.86
CA THR A 157 -3.82 29.27 13.54
C THR A 157 -2.69 28.29 13.22
N TYR A 158 -2.53 27.23 14.04
CA TYR A 158 -1.49 26.24 13.80
C TYR A 158 -1.74 25.40 12.53
N ILE A 159 -3.00 25.03 12.29
CA ILE A 159 -3.38 24.27 11.09
C ILE A 159 -3.14 25.11 9.83
N ASN A 160 -3.55 26.38 9.82
CA ASN A 160 -3.32 27.27 8.70
C ASN A 160 -1.81 27.50 8.46
N PHE A 161 -1.05 27.79 9.52
CA PHE A 161 0.40 27.95 9.43
C PHE A 161 1.08 26.71 8.82
N LEU A 162 0.69 25.51 9.24
CA LEU A 162 1.25 24.26 8.71
C LEU A 162 0.81 24.00 7.26
N THR A 163 -0.38 24.43 6.86
CA THR A 163 -0.89 24.33 5.49
C THR A 163 -0.04 25.18 4.55
N GLU A 164 0.19 26.45 4.89
CA GLU A 164 1.04 27.36 4.10
C GLU A 164 2.52 26.92 4.12
N PHE A 165 3.01 26.45 5.26
CA PHE A 165 4.36 25.90 5.37
C PHE A 165 4.57 24.69 4.45
N ALA A 166 3.57 23.79 4.35
CA ALA A 166 3.64 22.64 3.45
C ALA A 166 3.69 23.06 1.98
N TYR A 167 2.93 24.07 1.60
CA TYR A 167 2.99 24.61 0.25
C TYR A 167 4.35 25.25 -0.06
N LYS A 168 4.94 25.96 0.90
CA LYS A 168 6.29 26.53 0.74
C LYS A 168 7.38 25.46 0.57
N ILE A 169 7.27 24.34 1.33
CA ILE A 169 8.14 23.17 1.17
C ILE A 169 7.96 22.56 -0.23
N TYR A 170 6.71 22.43 -0.70
CA TYR A 170 6.41 21.92 -2.04
C TYR A 170 7.08 22.78 -3.13
N GLN A 171 6.96 24.11 -3.04
CA GLN A 171 7.60 25.05 -3.97
C GLN A 171 9.13 24.93 -3.99
N ASN A 172 9.74 24.75 -2.81
CA ASN A 172 11.20 24.60 -2.66
C ASN A 172 11.72 23.19 -2.98
N ARG A 173 10.82 22.24 -3.25
CA ARG A 173 11.15 20.83 -3.47
C ARG A 173 11.93 20.18 -2.31
N GLY A 174 11.59 20.53 -1.08
CA GLY A 174 12.21 19.95 0.11
C GLY A 174 12.27 20.88 1.31
N GLU A 175 13.26 20.67 2.18
CA GLU A 175 13.44 21.43 3.42
C GLU A 175 13.71 22.91 3.14
N LEU A 176 13.22 23.81 4.02
CA LEU A 176 13.56 25.23 3.99
C LEU A 176 14.81 25.50 4.82
N VAL A 177 15.80 26.21 4.26
CA VAL A 177 16.92 26.72 5.04
C VAL A 177 16.47 27.86 5.96
N ASP A 178 17.27 28.20 6.99
CA ASP A 178 16.89 29.18 8.03
C ASP A 178 16.45 30.55 7.46
N SER A 179 17.11 31.04 6.42
CA SER A 179 16.74 32.30 5.75
C SER A 179 15.39 32.21 5.03
N GLU A 180 15.11 31.11 4.34
CA GLU A 180 13.85 30.90 3.62
C GLU A 180 12.68 30.73 4.60
N PHE A 181 12.91 29.98 5.68
CA PHE A 181 11.91 29.84 6.73
C PHE A 181 11.60 31.16 7.42
N ASN A 182 12.62 31.99 7.68
CA ASN A 182 12.43 33.33 8.24
C ASN A 182 11.60 34.22 7.29
N ASN A 183 11.90 34.20 6.01
CA ASN A 183 11.13 34.93 4.99
C ASN A 183 9.68 34.45 4.94
N PHE A 184 9.47 33.13 4.94
CA PHE A 184 8.12 32.56 5.01
C PHE A 184 7.33 33.04 6.24
N VAL A 185 7.93 33.06 7.42
CA VAL A 185 7.23 33.54 8.64
C VAL A 185 6.89 35.02 8.53
N VAL A 186 7.75 35.84 7.92
CA VAL A 186 7.47 37.27 7.71
C VAL A 186 6.33 37.43 6.68
N GLU A 187 6.37 36.72 5.56
CA GLU A 187 5.31 36.73 4.55
C GLU A 187 3.98 36.30 5.19
N TYR A 188 3.97 35.18 5.89
CA TYR A 188 2.80 34.68 6.60
C TYR A 188 2.24 35.68 7.62
N SER A 189 3.09 36.33 8.42
CA SER A 189 2.66 37.32 9.42
C SER A 189 2.10 38.61 8.80
N ASN A 190 2.46 38.93 7.57
CA ASN A 190 1.89 40.07 6.84
C ASN A 190 0.51 39.74 6.24
N GLU A 191 0.28 38.49 5.88
CA GLU A 191 -0.95 38.03 5.24
C GLU A 191 -2.01 37.59 6.24
N TYR A 192 -1.59 36.88 7.29
CA TYR A 192 -2.47 36.32 8.31
C TYR A 192 -2.24 36.99 9.68
N ASN A 193 -3.31 37.12 10.46
CA ASN A 193 -3.23 37.66 11.82
C ASN A 193 -2.55 36.68 12.79
N LEU A 194 -1.23 36.71 12.86
CA LEU A 194 -0.45 35.85 13.75
C LEU A 194 -0.43 36.41 15.16
N THR A 195 -1.20 35.84 16.09
CA THR A 195 -1.32 36.30 17.48
C THR A 195 -0.16 35.87 18.38
N GLN A 196 0.56 34.82 18.00
CA GLN A 196 1.68 34.26 18.75
C GLN A 196 3.02 34.58 18.07
N ASN A 197 4.07 34.72 18.90
CA ASN A 197 5.39 34.94 18.35
C ASN A 197 5.96 33.67 17.72
N LYS A 198 6.84 33.84 16.73
CA LYS A 198 7.51 32.79 15.96
C LYS A 198 8.15 31.72 16.86
N GLU A 199 8.88 32.14 17.90
CA GLU A 199 9.62 31.25 18.79
C GLU A 199 8.68 30.30 19.53
N THR A 200 7.51 30.78 19.94
CA THR A 200 6.48 29.97 20.60
C THR A 200 5.93 28.91 19.65
N ILE A 201 5.54 29.32 18.44
CA ILE A 201 4.99 28.39 17.44
C ILE A 201 6.02 27.30 17.12
N ILE A 202 7.26 27.67 16.80
CA ILE A 202 8.33 26.72 16.47
C ILE A 202 8.61 25.78 17.65
N SER A 203 8.68 26.33 18.89
CA SER A 203 8.93 25.52 20.09
C SER A 203 7.85 24.48 20.31
N ILE A 204 6.58 24.84 20.12
CA ILE A 204 5.45 23.92 20.28
C ILE A 204 5.47 22.86 19.18
N LEU A 205 5.60 23.27 17.92
CA LEU A 205 5.60 22.34 16.77
C LEU A 205 6.77 21.36 16.79
N SER A 206 7.95 21.81 17.23
CA SER A 206 9.12 20.95 17.39
C SER A 206 8.95 19.96 18.56
N LYS A 207 8.44 20.40 19.71
CA LYS A 207 8.13 19.53 20.85
C LYS A 207 7.04 18.53 20.52
N ALA A 208 6.06 18.91 19.72
CA ALA A 208 4.99 18.06 19.22
C ALA A 208 5.47 17.08 18.14
N ARG A 209 6.73 17.15 17.71
CA ARG A 209 7.29 16.38 16.60
C ARG A 209 6.48 16.50 15.32
N ILE A 210 5.97 17.69 15.05
CA ILE A 210 5.29 18.03 13.80
C ILE A 210 6.32 18.61 12.82
N ILE A 211 7.16 19.54 13.30
CA ILE A 211 8.28 20.11 12.53
C ILE A 211 9.60 19.58 13.08
N ARG A 212 10.48 19.20 12.20
CA ARG A 212 11.87 18.83 12.46
C ARG A 212 12.78 19.99 12.10
N ILE A 213 13.74 20.26 12.99
CA ILE A 213 14.81 21.23 12.75
C ILE A 213 16.11 20.44 12.72
N SER A 214 16.79 20.44 11.57
CA SER A 214 18.07 19.76 11.42
C SER A 214 19.21 20.50 12.12
N SER A 215 20.37 19.85 12.28
CA SER A 215 21.58 20.47 12.84
C SER A 215 22.06 21.66 12.00
N CYS A 216 21.74 21.69 10.70
CA CYS A 216 22.04 22.80 9.79
C CYS A 216 20.98 23.91 9.81
N ARG A 217 20.00 23.85 10.73
CA ARG A 217 18.83 24.74 10.80
C ARG A 217 17.95 24.73 9.55
N ASN A 218 17.78 23.54 8.94
CA ASN A 218 16.76 23.33 7.92
C ASN A 218 15.47 22.88 8.59
N TYR A 219 14.35 23.39 8.09
CA TYR A 219 13.00 23.13 8.63
C TYR A 219 12.23 22.23 7.66
N SER A 220 11.69 21.15 8.19
CA SER A 220 10.85 20.19 7.46
C SER A 220 9.78 19.59 8.37
N PHE A 221 8.85 18.83 7.81
CA PHE A 221 7.96 18.00 8.64
C PHE A 221 8.72 16.82 9.22
N GLU A 222 8.37 16.41 10.46
CA GLU A 222 9.00 15.27 11.12
C GLU A 222 8.72 13.95 10.39
N TYR A 223 7.49 13.79 9.87
CA TYR A 223 7.06 12.60 9.17
C TYR A 223 6.41 12.94 7.83
N PRO A 224 6.60 12.10 6.79
CA PRO A 224 6.03 12.36 5.46
C PRO A 224 4.51 12.55 5.44
N TYR A 225 3.75 11.79 6.27
CA TYR A 225 2.30 11.92 6.31
C TYR A 225 1.82 13.31 6.73
N LEU A 226 2.57 14.00 7.60
CA LEU A 226 2.25 15.37 8.00
C LEU A 226 2.39 16.32 6.80
N TYR A 227 3.48 16.20 6.09
CA TYR A 227 3.69 17.00 4.88
C TYR A 227 2.59 16.75 3.85
N TYR A 228 2.32 15.49 3.50
CA TYR A 228 1.29 15.17 2.51
C TYR A 228 -0.12 15.57 2.95
N PHE A 229 -0.42 15.47 4.25
CA PHE A 229 -1.70 15.91 4.80
C PHE A 229 -1.90 17.41 4.57
N PHE A 230 -0.93 18.25 4.94
CA PHE A 230 -1.04 19.69 4.83
C PHE A 230 -0.89 20.19 3.39
N ALA A 231 0.00 19.61 2.59
CA ALA A 231 0.09 19.91 1.15
C ALA A 231 -1.21 19.55 0.44
N GLY A 232 -1.78 18.36 0.73
CA GLY A 232 -3.08 17.96 0.20
C GLY A 232 -4.21 18.89 0.62
N LYS A 233 -4.19 19.40 1.87
CA LYS A 233 -5.14 20.38 2.36
C LYS A 233 -5.03 21.69 1.60
N TYR A 234 -3.82 22.22 1.42
CA TYR A 234 -3.59 23.44 0.63
C TYR A 234 -4.20 23.34 -0.76
N PHE A 235 -3.83 22.31 -1.52
CA PHE A 235 -4.35 22.12 -2.86
C PHE A 235 -5.86 21.85 -2.90
N ALA A 236 -6.43 21.20 -1.87
CA ALA A 236 -7.86 20.96 -1.79
C ALA A 236 -8.67 22.27 -1.60
N GLU A 237 -8.10 23.24 -0.90
CA GLU A 237 -8.71 24.57 -0.68
C GLU A 237 -8.61 25.47 -1.93
N HIS A 238 -7.69 25.16 -2.86
CA HIS A 238 -7.41 25.95 -4.07
C HIS A 238 -7.83 25.22 -5.37
N THR A 239 -9.00 24.57 -5.38
CA THR A 239 -9.52 23.82 -6.54
C THR A 239 -10.55 24.55 -7.37
N ASP A 240 -10.96 25.76 -7.00
CA ASP A 240 -11.96 26.54 -7.77
C ASP A 240 -11.27 27.20 -8.99
N GLU A 241 -11.61 26.71 -10.19
CA GLU A 241 -11.06 27.20 -11.46
C GLU A 241 -11.54 28.62 -11.81
N ASN A 242 -12.61 29.12 -11.17
CA ASN A 242 -13.14 30.47 -11.43
C ASN A 242 -12.44 31.54 -10.59
N ASP A 243 -11.68 31.15 -9.60
CA ASP A 243 -10.91 32.06 -8.77
C ASP A 243 -9.50 32.25 -9.34
N SER A 244 -9.19 33.48 -9.72
CA SER A 244 -7.88 33.84 -10.31
C SER A 244 -6.71 33.62 -9.33
N GLU A 245 -6.96 33.66 -8.02
CA GLU A 245 -5.93 33.41 -7.00
C GLU A 245 -5.49 31.93 -7.01
N ASN A 246 -6.37 31.03 -7.43
CA ASN A 246 -6.09 29.61 -7.53
C ASN A 246 -5.32 29.17 -8.79
N ALA A 247 -5.12 30.07 -9.75
CA ALA A 247 -4.54 29.73 -11.06
C ALA A 247 -3.21 28.97 -10.95
N HIS A 248 -2.34 29.36 -10.01
CA HIS A 248 -1.07 28.70 -9.79
C HIS A 248 -1.25 27.30 -9.20
N ALA A 249 -2.10 27.15 -8.20
CA ALA A 249 -2.39 25.86 -7.56
C ALA A 249 -3.01 24.86 -8.55
N ILE A 250 -3.87 25.33 -9.45
CA ILE A 250 -4.48 24.51 -10.51
C ILE A 250 -3.42 23.94 -11.46
N VAL A 251 -2.44 24.76 -11.86
CA VAL A 251 -1.31 24.31 -12.69
C VAL A 251 -0.48 23.26 -11.96
N GLU A 252 -0.23 23.46 -10.67
CA GLU A 252 0.53 22.49 -9.86
C GLU A 252 -0.25 21.18 -9.64
N ILE A 253 -1.57 21.23 -9.47
CA ILE A 253 -2.40 20.02 -9.42
C ILE A 253 -2.30 19.24 -10.75
N ASP A 254 -2.28 19.92 -11.89
CA ASP A 254 -2.05 19.26 -13.18
C ASP A 254 -0.66 18.61 -13.24
N ASN A 255 0.38 19.28 -12.74
CA ASN A 255 1.72 18.73 -12.65
C ASN A 255 1.77 17.50 -11.74
N ILE A 256 1.12 17.54 -10.56
CA ILE A 256 1.02 16.42 -9.64
C ILE A 256 0.37 15.21 -10.32
N VAL A 257 -0.80 15.41 -10.96
CA VAL A 257 -1.53 14.32 -11.61
C VAL A 257 -0.80 13.75 -12.82
N ASN A 258 -0.12 14.58 -13.59
CA ASN A 258 0.68 14.12 -14.74
C ASN A 258 1.95 13.38 -14.32
N ASN A 259 2.42 13.56 -13.08
CA ASN A 259 3.63 12.97 -12.55
C ASN A 259 3.38 12.01 -11.37
N LEU A 260 2.26 11.28 -11.39
CA LEU A 260 1.92 10.29 -10.35
C LEU A 260 2.93 9.14 -10.21
N HIS A 261 3.92 9.03 -11.09
CA HIS A 261 4.99 8.02 -10.96
C HIS A 261 5.87 8.25 -9.72
N THR A 262 5.91 9.46 -9.16
CA THR A 262 6.61 9.75 -7.91
C THR A 262 5.71 9.46 -6.70
N ASN A 263 6.31 9.02 -5.59
CA ASN A 263 5.58 8.77 -4.36
C ASN A 263 4.95 10.05 -3.80
N GLU A 264 5.71 11.17 -3.84
CA GLU A 264 5.24 12.46 -3.37
C GLU A 264 3.93 12.88 -4.05
N ASN A 265 3.91 12.92 -5.38
CA ASN A 265 2.72 13.33 -6.14
C ASN A 265 1.53 12.39 -5.93
N ALA A 266 1.78 11.08 -5.86
CA ALA A 266 0.73 10.10 -5.59
C ALA A 266 0.09 10.33 -4.21
N TYR A 267 0.89 10.55 -3.17
CA TYR A 267 0.35 10.81 -1.83
C TYR A 267 -0.34 12.16 -1.73
N ILE A 268 0.22 13.23 -2.30
CA ILE A 268 -0.46 14.53 -2.33
C ILE A 268 -1.82 14.40 -3.01
N ALA A 269 -1.93 13.72 -4.16
CA ALA A 269 -3.20 13.49 -4.84
C ALA A 269 -4.21 12.70 -3.98
N ILE A 270 -3.75 11.68 -3.25
CA ILE A 270 -4.58 10.94 -2.27
C ILE A 270 -5.07 11.89 -1.18
N PHE A 271 -4.19 12.70 -0.58
CA PHE A 271 -4.57 13.61 0.49
C PHE A 271 -5.46 14.75 0.02
N ILE A 272 -5.31 15.27 -1.21
CA ILE A 272 -6.30 16.18 -1.80
C ILE A 272 -7.69 15.52 -1.78
N SER A 273 -7.78 14.26 -2.20
CA SER A 273 -9.05 13.52 -2.20
C SER A 273 -9.63 13.26 -0.79
N HIS A 274 -8.80 13.29 0.26
CA HIS A 274 -9.27 13.21 1.63
C HIS A 274 -9.91 14.51 2.10
N HIS A 275 -9.42 15.66 1.67
CA HIS A 275 -9.88 16.97 2.11
C HIS A 275 -11.06 17.52 1.30
N THR A 276 -11.20 17.18 0.03
CA THR A 276 -12.26 17.72 -0.82
C THR A 276 -13.02 16.67 -1.61
N LYS A 277 -14.31 16.98 -1.92
CA LYS A 277 -15.17 16.23 -2.84
C LYS A 277 -15.14 16.81 -4.25
N SER A 278 -14.27 17.79 -4.51
CA SER A 278 -14.20 18.46 -5.80
C SER A 278 -14.06 17.46 -6.95
N LYS A 279 -14.88 17.64 -7.99
CA LYS A 279 -14.79 16.85 -9.21
C LYS A 279 -13.55 17.15 -10.02
N PHE A 280 -12.93 18.29 -9.77
CA PHE A 280 -11.75 18.72 -10.49
C PHE A 280 -10.65 17.67 -10.44
N ILE A 281 -10.20 17.29 -9.22
CA ILE A 281 -9.13 16.28 -9.06
C ILE A 281 -9.55 14.92 -9.63
N GLN A 282 -10.84 14.52 -9.45
CA GLN A 282 -11.32 13.24 -9.97
C GLN A 282 -11.27 13.20 -11.50
N ASN A 283 -11.72 14.27 -12.17
CA ASN A 283 -11.67 14.37 -13.63
C ASN A 283 -10.23 14.34 -14.15
N LYS A 284 -9.31 15.08 -13.50
CA LYS A 284 -7.89 15.11 -13.88
C LYS A 284 -7.24 13.72 -13.77
N VAL A 285 -7.51 12.99 -12.69
CA VAL A 285 -6.97 11.64 -12.50
C VAL A 285 -7.58 10.65 -13.51
N VAL A 286 -8.87 10.75 -13.82
CA VAL A 286 -9.53 9.94 -14.86
C VAL A 286 -8.95 10.25 -16.24
N ASP A 287 -8.76 11.53 -16.58
CA ASP A 287 -8.19 11.91 -17.87
C ASP A 287 -6.73 11.47 -18.02
N ASN A 288 -5.97 11.48 -16.93
CA ASN A 288 -4.62 10.88 -16.91
C ASN A 288 -4.70 9.35 -17.12
N ALA A 289 -5.60 8.67 -16.41
CA ALA A 289 -5.80 7.22 -16.57
C ALA A 289 -6.12 6.83 -18.02
N ARG A 290 -6.95 7.61 -18.73
CA ARG A 290 -7.30 7.38 -20.14
C ARG A 290 -6.12 7.47 -21.11
N LYS A 291 -5.09 8.22 -20.76
CA LYS A 291 -3.88 8.40 -21.61
C LYS A 291 -2.93 7.21 -21.51
N LEU A 292 -2.90 6.51 -20.35
CA LEU A 292 -1.96 5.44 -20.06
C LEU A 292 -2.26 4.21 -20.92
N PHE A 293 -1.23 3.73 -21.63
CA PHE A 293 -1.33 2.57 -22.55
C PHE A 293 -2.50 2.66 -23.56
N LYS A 294 -2.91 3.87 -23.95
CA LYS A 294 -4.10 4.10 -24.79
C LYS A 294 -4.06 3.46 -26.17
N THR A 295 -2.88 3.12 -26.66
CA THR A 295 -2.67 2.46 -27.98
C THR A 295 -3.04 0.98 -27.94
N PHE A 296 -3.19 0.41 -26.74
CA PHE A 296 -3.53 -0.99 -26.54
C PHE A 296 -5.02 -1.14 -26.17
N PRO A 297 -5.73 -2.15 -26.69
CA PRO A 297 -7.05 -2.50 -26.21
C PRO A 297 -6.99 -3.04 -24.77
N SER A 298 -8.09 -3.03 -24.04
CA SER A 298 -8.16 -3.72 -22.76
C SER A 298 -8.12 -5.22 -22.95
N ALA A 299 -7.21 -5.91 -22.26
CA ALA A 299 -7.07 -7.36 -22.31
C ALA A 299 -8.35 -8.06 -21.84
N THR A 300 -8.74 -9.12 -22.52
CA THR A 300 -9.95 -9.90 -22.24
C THR A 300 -9.68 -11.26 -21.62
N LEU A 301 -8.49 -11.80 -21.80
CA LEU A 301 -8.08 -13.17 -21.47
C LEU A 301 -8.94 -14.26 -22.13
N ASN A 302 -9.61 -13.93 -23.22
CA ASN A 302 -10.35 -14.93 -23.98
C ASN A 302 -9.41 -15.91 -24.70
N LYS A 303 -9.99 -16.98 -25.24
CA LYS A 303 -9.25 -18.07 -25.86
C LYS A 303 -8.43 -17.61 -27.09
N ASP A 304 -8.98 -16.69 -27.87
CA ASP A 304 -8.34 -16.25 -29.13
C ASP A 304 -7.16 -15.30 -28.81
N GLU A 305 -7.30 -14.42 -27.81
CA GLU A 305 -6.24 -13.51 -27.38
C GLU A 305 -5.02 -14.25 -26.83
N LEU A 306 -5.24 -15.34 -26.08
CA LEU A 306 -4.19 -16.14 -25.43
C LEU A 306 -3.86 -17.45 -26.16
N CYS A 307 -4.18 -17.57 -27.44
CA CYS A 307 -3.86 -18.78 -28.23
C CYS A 307 -2.37 -19.13 -28.27
N PHE A 308 -1.49 -18.09 -28.25
CA PHE A 308 -0.04 -18.26 -28.18
C PHE A 308 0.47 -18.86 -26.86
N PHE A 309 -0.32 -18.72 -25.80
CA PHE A 309 -0.01 -19.29 -24.49
C PHE A 309 -0.45 -20.75 -24.36
N ALA A 310 -1.52 -21.15 -25.06
CA ALA A 310 -2.18 -22.44 -24.89
C ALA A 310 -1.30 -23.67 -25.17
N SER A 311 -0.37 -23.57 -26.14
CA SER A 311 0.56 -24.65 -26.49
C SER A 311 1.66 -24.91 -25.46
N ASN A 312 1.81 -24.01 -24.48
CA ASN A 312 2.91 -24.01 -23.52
C ASN A 312 2.45 -24.04 -22.03
N SER A 313 1.14 -24.17 -21.81
CA SER A 313 0.51 -24.02 -20.46
C SER A 313 0.63 -25.23 -19.53
N THR A 314 1.45 -26.24 -19.87
CA THR A 314 1.59 -27.47 -19.07
C THR A 314 2.02 -27.25 -17.61
N ASN A 315 2.56 -26.09 -17.27
CA ASN A 315 3.18 -25.84 -15.96
C ASN A 315 2.30 -25.08 -14.97
N ALA A 316 1.26 -24.36 -15.42
CA ALA A 316 0.22 -23.85 -14.52
C ALA A 316 -0.43 -24.99 -13.73
N LYS A 317 -0.57 -26.17 -14.35
CA LYS A 317 -1.07 -27.39 -13.66
C LYS A 317 -0.14 -27.84 -12.53
N LEU A 318 1.18 -27.75 -12.70
CA LEU A 318 2.14 -28.09 -11.64
C LEU A 318 2.07 -27.09 -10.46
N LEU A 319 1.87 -25.81 -10.73
CA LEU A 319 1.64 -24.80 -9.66
C LEU A 319 0.33 -25.08 -8.91
N ILE A 320 -0.73 -25.42 -9.64
CA ILE A 320 -2.01 -25.84 -9.04
C ILE A 320 -1.82 -27.12 -8.24
N GLU A 321 -1.17 -28.14 -8.80
CA GLU A 321 -0.90 -29.41 -8.12
C GLU A 321 -0.02 -29.23 -6.89
N SER A 322 1.04 -28.41 -6.95
CA SER A 322 1.88 -28.13 -5.80
C SER A 322 1.12 -27.38 -4.69
N SER A 323 0.19 -26.48 -5.05
CA SER A 323 -0.69 -25.81 -4.10
C SER A 323 -1.67 -26.75 -3.42
N ILE A 324 -1.99 -27.89 -4.05
CA ILE A 324 -2.98 -28.86 -3.61
C ILE A 324 -2.35 -29.97 -2.74
N THR A 325 -1.07 -30.29 -2.96
CA THR A 325 -0.39 -31.44 -2.32
C THR A 325 -0.02 -31.24 -0.86
N GLU A 326 -0.09 -30.05 -0.31
CA GLU A 326 0.04 -29.84 1.12
C GLU A 326 -1.18 -30.38 1.87
N GLU A 327 -0.97 -31.45 2.67
CA GLU A 327 -2.00 -32.02 3.54
C GLU A 327 -2.53 -30.99 4.53
N ASN A 328 -3.80 -30.56 4.37
CA ASN A 328 -4.56 -29.77 5.33
C ASN A 328 -3.93 -28.46 5.83
N PRO A 329 -4.02 -27.37 5.09
CA PRO A 329 -3.62 -26.10 5.65
C PRO A 329 -4.59 -25.67 6.75
N ASN A 330 -4.05 -25.46 7.96
CA ASN A 330 -4.71 -24.66 8.96
C ASN A 330 -4.77 -23.22 8.45
N PRO A 331 -5.95 -22.54 8.35
CA PRO A 331 -6.06 -21.17 7.89
C PRO A 331 -5.13 -20.20 8.61
N ASP A 332 -4.92 -20.38 9.93
CA ASP A 332 -3.99 -19.56 10.70
C ASP A 332 -2.54 -19.71 10.21
N LYS A 333 -2.12 -20.93 9.87
CA LYS A 333 -0.78 -21.19 9.36
C LYS A 333 -0.60 -20.55 7.98
N VAL A 334 -1.56 -20.67 7.07
CA VAL A 334 -1.50 -20.06 5.73
C VAL A 334 -1.42 -18.53 5.83
N ARG A 335 -2.23 -17.92 6.71
CA ARG A 335 -2.19 -16.48 6.97
C ARG A 335 -0.85 -16.04 7.57
N GLN A 336 -0.29 -16.83 8.47
CA GLN A 336 1.03 -16.56 9.04
C GLN A 336 2.13 -16.64 7.98
N GLU A 337 2.11 -17.63 7.10
CA GLU A 337 3.06 -17.78 5.99
C GLU A 337 2.97 -16.59 5.02
N MET A 338 1.77 -16.10 4.70
CA MET A 338 1.57 -14.89 3.88
C MET A 338 2.17 -13.63 4.54
N LEU A 339 1.97 -13.47 5.84
CA LEU A 339 2.54 -12.34 6.60
C LEU A 339 4.08 -12.42 6.66
N GLU A 340 4.64 -13.62 6.78
CA GLU A 340 6.10 -13.82 6.76
C GLU A 340 6.70 -13.53 5.38
N GLN A 341 6.00 -13.86 4.30
CA GLN A 341 6.38 -13.46 2.94
C GLN A 341 6.35 -11.94 2.79
N GLN A 342 5.30 -11.29 3.26
CA GLN A 342 5.19 -9.83 3.24
C GLN A 342 6.30 -9.17 4.08
N ASP A 343 6.67 -9.73 5.23
CA ASP A 343 7.80 -9.26 6.04
C ASP A 343 9.13 -9.31 5.27
N GLN A 344 9.34 -10.36 4.45
CA GLN A 344 10.53 -10.51 3.60
C GLN A 344 10.53 -9.49 2.45
N GLU A 345 9.38 -9.29 1.80
CA GLU A 345 9.23 -8.29 0.74
C GLU A 345 9.47 -6.87 1.26
N GLU A 346 8.96 -6.52 2.44
CA GLU A 346 9.22 -5.23 3.08
C GLU A 346 10.73 -5.04 3.37
N GLU A 347 11.44 -6.10 3.77
CA GLU A 347 12.90 -6.03 3.97
C GLU A 347 13.69 -5.85 2.67
N LEU A 348 13.28 -6.53 1.61
CA LEU A 348 13.92 -6.40 0.30
C LEU A 348 13.70 -4.99 -0.27
N ASN A 349 12.46 -4.52 -0.25
CA ASN A 349 12.11 -3.18 -0.72
C ASN A 349 12.83 -2.06 0.05
N ALA A 350 13.04 -2.25 1.36
CA ALA A 350 13.80 -1.30 2.17
C ALA A 350 15.30 -1.24 1.79
N ARG A 351 15.85 -2.29 1.19
CA ARG A 351 17.24 -2.34 0.69
C ARG A 351 17.36 -1.80 -0.73
N GLU A 352 16.28 -1.89 -1.52
CA GLU A 352 16.24 -1.54 -2.94
C GLU A 352 15.57 -0.19 -3.21
N THR A 353 15.45 0.71 -2.24
CA THR A 353 14.99 2.09 -2.53
C THR A 353 15.94 2.76 -3.51
N LEU A 354 15.73 2.44 -4.80
CA LEU A 354 16.27 3.22 -5.90
C LEU A 354 15.65 4.62 -5.80
N PRO A 355 16.46 5.68 -5.82
CA PRO A 355 15.94 7.04 -5.91
C PRO A 355 14.93 7.12 -7.07
N ASP A 356 13.84 7.85 -6.87
CA ASP A 356 12.82 8.08 -7.92
C ASP A 356 13.43 8.65 -9.22
N GLU A 357 14.64 9.21 -9.14
CA GLU A 357 15.42 9.80 -10.23
C GLU A 357 16.09 8.80 -11.19
N LEU A 358 16.21 7.51 -10.82
CA LEU A 358 16.95 6.52 -11.65
C LEU A 358 16.10 5.81 -12.70
N ALA A 359 14.85 6.19 -12.94
CA ALA A 359 14.04 5.63 -14.02
C ALA A 359 14.29 6.39 -15.34
N GLU A 360 15.46 6.21 -15.96
CA GLU A 360 15.78 6.79 -17.26
C GLU A 360 14.97 6.19 -18.43
N ASN A 361 14.24 5.10 -18.23
CA ASN A 361 13.47 4.43 -19.26
C ASN A 361 12.01 4.91 -19.25
N GLU A 362 11.55 5.48 -20.37
CA GLU A 362 10.19 5.97 -20.57
C GLU A 362 9.11 4.91 -20.26
N LEU A 363 9.34 3.65 -20.64
CA LEU A 363 8.43 2.54 -20.33
C LEU A 363 8.34 2.27 -18.82
N ALA A 364 9.44 2.34 -18.09
CA ALA A 364 9.46 2.15 -16.63
C ALA A 364 8.69 3.27 -15.92
N VAL A 365 8.83 4.51 -16.39
CA VAL A 365 8.07 5.67 -15.88
C VAL A 365 6.58 5.49 -16.16
N GLU A 366 6.19 5.08 -17.38
CA GLU A 366 4.78 4.84 -17.73
C GLU A 366 4.19 3.69 -16.90
N LEU A 367 4.95 2.61 -16.68
CA LEU A 367 4.53 1.50 -15.82
C LEU A 367 4.29 1.97 -14.37
N ARG A 368 5.24 2.70 -13.77
CA ARG A 368 5.07 3.26 -12.42
C ARG A 368 3.87 4.20 -12.37
N ARG A 369 3.71 5.07 -13.36
CA ARG A 369 2.58 6.00 -13.45
C ARG A 369 1.26 5.23 -13.51
N SER A 370 1.18 4.14 -14.29
CA SER A 370 -0.03 3.31 -14.38
C SER A 370 -0.39 2.68 -13.03
N ILE A 371 0.59 2.08 -12.35
CA ILE A 371 0.40 1.48 -11.02
C ILE A 371 -0.11 2.52 -10.02
N LYS A 372 0.60 3.65 -9.91
CA LYS A 372 0.24 4.73 -8.97
C LYS A 372 -1.10 5.38 -9.29
N THR A 373 -1.44 5.57 -10.57
CA THR A 373 -2.73 6.11 -10.97
C THR A 373 -3.87 5.21 -10.51
N VAL A 374 -3.73 3.88 -10.66
CA VAL A 374 -4.75 2.93 -10.20
C VAL A 374 -4.84 2.90 -8.67
N GLU A 375 -3.72 3.00 -7.95
CA GLU A 375 -3.70 3.12 -6.50
C GLU A 375 -4.41 4.40 -6.03
N VAL A 376 -4.12 5.55 -6.61
CA VAL A 376 -4.79 6.83 -6.30
C VAL A 376 -6.29 6.74 -6.52
N ILE A 377 -6.74 6.22 -7.68
CA ILE A 377 -8.16 6.03 -7.95
C ILE A 377 -8.79 5.06 -6.94
N GLY A 378 -8.08 3.97 -6.61
CA GLY A 378 -8.51 3.00 -5.60
C GLY A 378 -8.74 3.66 -4.23
N HIS A 379 -7.83 4.51 -3.78
CA HIS A 379 -8.01 5.30 -2.56
C HIS A 379 -9.22 6.23 -2.64
N ILE A 380 -9.42 6.92 -3.76
CA ILE A 380 -10.57 7.80 -3.96
C ILE A 380 -11.88 7.01 -3.82
N ILE A 381 -12.06 5.92 -4.57
CA ILE A 381 -13.32 5.17 -4.59
C ILE A 381 -13.60 4.47 -3.25
N LYS A 382 -12.59 3.92 -2.59
CA LYS A 382 -12.73 3.26 -1.28
C LYS A 382 -13.12 4.27 -0.18
N ASN A 383 -12.43 5.40 -0.11
CA ASN A 383 -12.65 6.40 0.93
C ASN A 383 -13.91 7.24 0.68
N ARG A 384 -14.33 7.40 -0.57
CA ARG A 384 -15.50 8.18 -0.98
C ARG A 384 -16.69 7.33 -1.41
N ALA A 385 -16.68 6.01 -1.17
CA ALA A 385 -17.74 5.07 -1.58
C ALA A 385 -19.16 5.52 -1.15
N GLY A 386 -19.28 6.16 0.01
CA GLY A 386 -20.58 6.66 0.54
C GLY A 386 -20.89 8.11 0.17
N SER A 387 -20.01 8.84 -0.53
CA SER A 387 -20.19 10.28 -0.79
C SER A 387 -20.13 10.66 -2.27
N LEU A 388 -19.59 9.81 -3.14
CA LEU A 388 -19.62 10.01 -4.59
C LEU A 388 -20.90 9.44 -5.20
N LYS A 389 -21.33 10.01 -6.34
CA LYS A 389 -22.44 9.46 -7.10
C LYS A 389 -22.08 8.12 -7.72
N GLN A 390 -23.06 7.23 -7.88
CA GLN A 390 -22.85 5.91 -8.47
C GLN A 390 -22.19 6.00 -9.86
N THR A 391 -22.56 6.98 -10.68
CA THR A 391 -21.98 7.20 -12.01
C THR A 391 -20.49 7.58 -11.95
N GLU A 392 -20.09 8.36 -10.95
CA GLU A 392 -18.70 8.76 -10.72
C GLU A 392 -17.86 7.54 -10.28
N LEU A 393 -18.39 6.75 -9.33
CA LEU A 393 -17.75 5.51 -8.89
C LEU A 393 -17.58 4.50 -10.03
N ILE A 394 -18.60 4.35 -10.90
CA ILE A 394 -18.53 3.48 -12.08
C ILE A 394 -17.41 3.96 -13.02
N THR A 395 -17.36 5.26 -13.32
CA THR A 395 -16.35 5.82 -14.23
C THR A 395 -14.94 5.62 -13.67
N LEU A 396 -14.71 5.97 -12.40
CA LEU A 396 -13.42 5.80 -11.74
C LEU A 396 -12.98 4.33 -11.72
N PHE A 397 -13.86 3.41 -11.30
CA PHE A 397 -13.56 2.00 -11.26
C PHE A 397 -13.24 1.42 -12.65
N LYS A 398 -14.07 1.73 -13.64
CA LYS A 398 -13.93 1.25 -15.03
C LYS A 398 -12.60 1.73 -15.64
N GLU A 399 -12.30 3.03 -15.53
CA GLU A 399 -11.07 3.59 -16.11
C GLU A 399 -9.82 3.05 -15.40
N ALA A 400 -9.82 2.93 -14.08
CA ALA A 400 -8.69 2.35 -13.34
C ALA A 400 -8.45 0.89 -13.71
N MET A 401 -9.49 0.08 -13.80
CA MET A 401 -9.39 -1.31 -14.25
C MET A 401 -8.83 -1.38 -15.69
N ASN A 402 -9.31 -0.53 -16.58
CA ASN A 402 -8.86 -0.49 -17.97
C ASN A 402 -7.39 -0.10 -18.11
N VAL A 403 -6.82 0.73 -17.24
CA VAL A 403 -5.38 1.02 -17.24
C VAL A 403 -4.57 -0.26 -17.15
N HIS A 404 -4.84 -1.11 -16.17
CA HIS A 404 -4.10 -2.36 -15.99
C HIS A 404 -4.45 -3.43 -17.02
N LEU A 405 -5.67 -3.44 -17.56
CA LEU A 405 -6.02 -4.32 -18.67
C LEU A 405 -5.30 -3.92 -19.96
N ARG A 406 -5.13 -2.62 -20.24
CA ARG A 406 -4.31 -2.13 -21.36
C ARG A 406 -2.83 -2.44 -21.16
N LEU A 407 -2.32 -2.27 -19.95
CA LEU A 407 -0.96 -2.70 -19.58
C LEU A 407 -0.78 -4.20 -19.84
N LEU A 408 -1.75 -5.02 -19.47
CA LEU A 408 -1.70 -6.47 -19.71
C LEU A 408 -1.69 -6.80 -21.21
N SER A 409 -2.46 -6.08 -22.03
CA SER A 409 -2.43 -6.23 -23.48
C SER A 409 -1.07 -5.86 -24.08
N SER A 410 -0.45 -4.76 -23.61
CA SER A 410 0.92 -4.40 -24.03
C SER A 410 1.95 -5.47 -23.65
N PHE A 411 1.76 -6.10 -22.50
CA PHE A 411 2.59 -7.21 -22.05
C PHE A 411 2.42 -8.45 -22.95
N PHE A 412 1.22 -8.75 -23.42
CA PHE A 412 0.99 -9.84 -24.38
C PHE A 412 1.72 -9.59 -25.70
N ASP A 413 1.73 -8.38 -26.20
CA ASP A 413 2.46 -8.04 -27.41
C ASP A 413 3.98 -8.16 -27.21
N LEU A 414 4.49 -7.80 -26.04
CA LEU A 414 5.90 -8.03 -25.69
C LEU A 414 6.25 -9.52 -25.70
N ILE A 415 5.42 -10.37 -25.08
CA ILE A 415 5.64 -11.83 -25.05
C ILE A 415 5.64 -12.39 -26.48
N LYS A 416 4.67 -12.02 -27.33
CA LYS A 416 4.60 -12.47 -28.72
C LYS A 416 5.88 -12.11 -29.46
N ASN A 417 6.33 -10.86 -29.36
CA ASN A 417 7.55 -10.40 -30.01
C ASN A 417 8.81 -11.16 -29.52
N ILE A 418 8.88 -11.52 -28.23
CA ILE A 418 9.99 -12.32 -27.70
C ILE A 418 9.94 -13.73 -28.26
N VAL A 419 8.77 -14.37 -28.31
CA VAL A 419 8.61 -15.76 -28.74
C VAL A 419 8.88 -15.92 -30.25
N GLU A 420 8.58 -14.91 -31.05
CA GLU A 420 8.80 -14.89 -32.49
C GLU A 420 10.29 -14.75 -32.88
N GLN A 421 11.15 -14.27 -31.96
CA GLN A 421 12.58 -14.11 -32.25
C GLN A 421 13.35 -15.42 -32.09
N PRO A 422 14.15 -15.84 -33.07
CA PRO A 422 15.02 -17.01 -32.95
C PRO A 422 16.00 -16.84 -31.78
N ASN A 423 16.13 -17.88 -30.97
CA ASN A 423 17.04 -17.92 -29.81
C ASN A 423 16.74 -16.92 -28.69
N SER A 424 15.57 -16.32 -28.65
CA SER A 424 15.17 -15.34 -27.60
C SER A 424 15.29 -15.89 -26.17
N LEU A 425 15.12 -17.19 -25.97
CA LEU A 425 15.23 -17.86 -24.68
C LEU A 425 16.66 -18.32 -24.33
N GLN A 426 17.63 -18.14 -25.24
CA GLN A 426 19.03 -18.54 -24.99
C GLN A 426 19.63 -17.78 -23.81
N PHE A 427 19.37 -16.47 -23.72
CA PHE A 427 19.82 -15.66 -22.59
C PHE A 427 19.27 -16.20 -21.26
N LEU A 428 18.01 -16.63 -21.24
CA LEU A 428 17.40 -17.22 -20.04
C LEU A 428 18.06 -18.58 -19.71
N ALA A 429 18.34 -19.40 -20.71
CA ALA A 429 19.05 -20.66 -20.52
C ALA A 429 20.45 -20.46 -19.92
N GLU A 430 21.20 -19.46 -20.40
CA GLU A 430 22.51 -19.10 -19.87
C GLU A 430 22.44 -18.63 -18.42
N ARG A 431 21.42 -17.82 -18.06
CA ARG A 431 21.18 -17.39 -16.68
C ARG A 431 20.81 -18.54 -15.75
N VAL A 432 19.99 -19.48 -16.21
CA VAL A 432 19.63 -20.69 -15.46
C VAL A 432 20.87 -21.52 -15.20
N ASP A 433 21.71 -21.78 -16.22
CA ASP A 433 22.95 -22.54 -16.09
C ASP A 433 23.92 -21.88 -15.09
N ALA A 434 24.09 -20.55 -15.15
CA ALA A 434 24.92 -19.81 -14.22
C ALA A 434 24.43 -19.96 -12.76
N SER A 435 23.12 -19.80 -12.52
CA SER A 435 22.54 -19.94 -11.17
C SER A 435 22.68 -21.34 -10.59
N TYR A 436 22.54 -22.38 -11.42
CA TYR A 436 22.76 -23.76 -10.98
C TYR A 436 24.23 -24.04 -10.65
N LYS A 437 25.16 -23.52 -11.45
CA LYS A 437 26.61 -23.63 -11.17
C LYS A 437 27.00 -22.93 -9.86
N GLU A 438 26.45 -21.76 -9.59
CA GLU A 438 26.65 -21.04 -8.31
C GLU A 438 26.12 -21.86 -7.12
N SER A 439 25.05 -22.63 -7.31
CA SER A 439 24.48 -23.52 -6.30
C SER A 439 25.22 -24.86 -6.18
N GLY A 440 26.32 -25.07 -6.89
CA GLY A 440 27.09 -26.32 -6.90
C GLY A 440 26.38 -27.48 -7.63
N LYS A 441 25.37 -27.18 -8.44
CA LYS A 441 24.61 -28.17 -9.23
C LYS A 441 24.94 -28.01 -10.72
N THR A 442 24.83 -29.10 -11.47
CA THR A 442 25.02 -29.10 -12.92
C THR A 442 23.76 -29.62 -13.59
N ILE A 443 23.34 -28.94 -14.66
CA ILE A 443 22.24 -29.38 -15.54
C ILE A 443 22.85 -29.92 -16.83
N ALA A 444 22.27 -30.99 -17.39
CA ALA A 444 22.65 -31.46 -18.69
C ALA A 444 22.32 -30.39 -19.76
N PRO A 445 23.26 -30.02 -20.66
CA PRO A 445 23.05 -28.98 -21.65
C PRO A 445 21.78 -29.16 -22.51
N GLU A 446 21.38 -30.40 -22.71
CA GLU A 446 20.19 -30.78 -23.50
C GLU A 446 18.88 -30.41 -22.79
N GLN A 447 18.89 -30.27 -21.44
CA GLN A 447 17.71 -29.93 -20.63
C GLN A 447 17.53 -28.42 -20.44
N LEU A 448 18.60 -27.64 -20.62
CA LEU A 448 18.59 -26.21 -20.40
C LEU A 448 17.51 -25.44 -21.21
N PRO A 449 17.31 -25.71 -22.51
CA PRO A 449 16.29 -25.01 -23.29
C PRO A 449 14.86 -25.28 -22.80
N GLU A 450 14.57 -26.51 -22.38
CA GLU A 450 13.25 -26.89 -21.89
C GLU A 450 12.97 -26.26 -20.49
N ILE A 451 13.99 -26.25 -19.63
CA ILE A 451 13.90 -25.57 -18.34
C ILE A 451 13.71 -24.06 -18.53
N ALA A 452 14.48 -23.44 -19.41
CA ALA A 452 14.36 -22.01 -19.70
C ALA A 452 12.97 -21.66 -20.27
N LYS A 453 12.46 -22.47 -21.18
CA LYS A 453 11.11 -22.35 -21.74
C LYS A 453 10.05 -22.47 -20.65
N THR A 454 10.18 -23.45 -19.79
CA THR A 454 9.30 -23.69 -18.64
C THR A 454 9.28 -22.49 -17.68
N MET A 455 10.46 -21.99 -17.31
CA MET A 455 10.58 -20.79 -16.46
C MET A 455 9.96 -19.57 -17.11
N PHE A 456 10.21 -19.34 -18.40
CA PHE A 456 9.63 -18.21 -19.14
C PHE A 456 8.11 -18.20 -19.05
N TRP A 457 7.45 -19.32 -19.33
CA TRP A 457 6.00 -19.39 -19.30
C TRP A 457 5.43 -19.28 -17.89
N ASN A 458 6.10 -19.84 -16.88
CA ASN A 458 5.71 -19.69 -15.49
C ASN A 458 5.82 -18.23 -15.02
N MET A 459 6.90 -17.54 -15.35
CA MET A 459 7.07 -16.13 -15.03
C MET A 459 5.97 -15.28 -15.67
N ASN A 460 5.68 -15.50 -16.95
CA ASN A 460 4.61 -14.78 -17.65
C ASN A 460 3.22 -15.07 -17.06
N PHE A 461 2.94 -16.30 -16.66
CA PHE A 461 1.71 -16.64 -15.96
C PHE A 461 1.59 -15.88 -14.62
N MET A 462 2.68 -15.82 -13.85
CA MET A 462 2.70 -15.08 -12.58
C MET A 462 2.53 -13.57 -12.77
N VAL A 463 3.08 -13.00 -13.86
CA VAL A 463 2.86 -11.57 -14.18
C VAL A 463 1.38 -11.31 -14.52
N ILE A 464 0.73 -12.19 -15.31
CA ILE A 464 -0.70 -12.06 -15.61
C ILE A 464 -1.53 -12.11 -14.32
N LEU A 465 -1.28 -13.10 -13.47
CA LEU A 465 -1.93 -13.25 -12.17
C LEU A 465 -1.70 -11.99 -11.31
N GLY A 466 -0.45 -11.54 -11.16
CA GLY A 466 -0.09 -10.39 -10.36
C GLY A 466 -0.76 -9.09 -10.82
N ILE A 467 -0.90 -8.86 -12.13
CA ILE A 467 -1.62 -7.67 -12.64
C ILE A 467 -3.11 -7.74 -12.28
N LEU A 468 -3.76 -8.91 -12.41
CA LEU A 468 -5.17 -9.08 -12.05
C LEU A 468 -5.41 -8.96 -10.54
N GLU A 469 -4.51 -9.52 -9.73
CA GLU A 469 -4.52 -9.34 -8.27
C GLU A 469 -4.31 -7.88 -7.90
N LYS A 470 -3.40 -7.17 -8.56
CA LYS A 470 -3.16 -5.73 -8.33
C LYS A 470 -4.41 -4.90 -8.62
N ILE A 471 -5.16 -5.19 -9.70
CA ILE A 471 -6.47 -4.55 -9.95
C ILE A 471 -7.39 -4.80 -8.76
N SER A 472 -7.51 -6.06 -8.34
CA SER A 472 -8.43 -6.46 -7.28
C SER A 472 -8.09 -5.83 -5.93
N PHE A 473 -6.81 -5.79 -5.55
CA PHE A 473 -6.36 -5.18 -4.29
C PHE A 473 -6.44 -3.65 -4.31
N SER A 474 -6.14 -3.03 -5.43
CA SER A 474 -6.22 -1.58 -5.54
C SER A 474 -7.66 -1.08 -5.52
N LEU A 475 -8.57 -1.73 -6.25
CA LEU A 475 -9.94 -1.25 -6.46
C LEU A 475 -11.00 -1.95 -5.61
N GLY A 476 -10.70 -3.14 -5.04
CA GLY A 476 -11.64 -3.96 -4.30
C GLY A 476 -12.02 -3.37 -2.94
N SER A 477 -13.30 -3.51 -2.60
CA SER A 477 -13.86 -3.20 -1.29
C SER A 477 -15.22 -3.86 -1.14
N ASN A 478 -15.57 -4.28 0.08
CA ASN A 478 -16.91 -4.76 0.41
C ASN A 478 -17.99 -3.69 0.18
N ARG A 479 -17.64 -2.40 0.34
CA ARG A 479 -18.54 -1.24 0.15
C ARG A 479 -18.86 -0.95 -1.32
N LEU A 480 -18.08 -1.47 -2.26
CA LEU A 480 -18.19 -1.21 -3.71
C LEU A 480 -18.80 -2.38 -4.50
N THR A 481 -19.31 -3.42 -3.84
CA THR A 481 -19.78 -4.67 -4.46
C THR A 481 -20.77 -4.45 -5.61
N GLY A 482 -21.72 -3.53 -5.44
CA GLY A 482 -22.70 -3.19 -6.48
C GLY A 482 -22.06 -2.53 -7.71
N ILE A 483 -21.07 -1.68 -7.53
CA ILE A 483 -20.31 -1.03 -8.60
C ILE A 483 -19.50 -2.06 -9.36
N ILE A 484 -18.76 -2.91 -8.62
CA ILE A 484 -17.90 -3.96 -9.17
C ILE A 484 -18.69 -4.91 -10.06
N LYS A 485 -19.82 -5.44 -9.56
CA LYS A 485 -20.69 -6.33 -10.32
C LYS A 485 -21.18 -5.62 -11.59
N LYS A 486 -21.73 -4.41 -11.46
CA LYS A 486 -22.28 -3.67 -12.59
C LYS A 486 -21.25 -3.43 -13.70
N VAL A 487 -20.03 -3.00 -13.35
CA VAL A 487 -18.98 -2.71 -14.33
C VAL A 487 -18.45 -3.99 -14.97
N CYS A 488 -18.18 -5.02 -14.16
CA CYS A 488 -17.62 -6.26 -14.68
C CYS A 488 -18.63 -7.04 -15.55
N ASP A 489 -19.92 -7.04 -15.16
CA ASP A 489 -20.97 -7.70 -15.93
C ASP A 489 -21.31 -6.92 -17.22
N GLU A 490 -21.14 -5.58 -17.24
CA GLU A 490 -21.30 -4.76 -18.47
C GLU A 490 -20.21 -5.05 -19.51
N ILE A 491 -18.96 -5.27 -19.06
CA ILE A 491 -17.83 -5.55 -19.96
C ILE A 491 -17.84 -7.00 -20.41
N ASP A 492 -18.25 -7.94 -19.56
CA ASP A 492 -18.46 -9.36 -19.80
C ASP A 492 -17.29 -10.05 -20.51
N SER A 493 -16.12 -10.05 -19.88
CA SER A 493 -14.92 -10.75 -20.37
C SER A 493 -14.32 -11.68 -19.30
N PRO A 494 -13.56 -12.72 -19.66
CA PRO A 494 -12.84 -13.55 -18.70
C PRO A 494 -11.97 -12.76 -17.73
N ALA A 495 -11.32 -11.68 -18.17
CA ALA A 495 -10.52 -10.81 -17.30
C ALA A 495 -11.36 -10.12 -16.23
N THR A 496 -12.47 -9.49 -16.62
CA THR A 496 -13.37 -8.81 -15.67
C THR A 496 -14.11 -9.80 -14.78
N PHE A 497 -14.40 -10.99 -15.28
CA PHE A 497 -14.94 -12.10 -14.48
C PHE A 497 -13.96 -12.49 -13.35
N ILE A 498 -12.68 -12.65 -13.66
CA ILE A 498 -11.64 -12.96 -12.67
C ILE A 498 -11.55 -11.85 -11.63
N VAL A 499 -11.46 -10.59 -12.04
CA VAL A 499 -11.40 -9.43 -11.14
C VAL A 499 -12.62 -9.39 -10.21
N LYS A 500 -13.83 -9.54 -10.76
CA LYS A 500 -15.08 -9.57 -9.97
C LYS A 500 -15.03 -10.67 -8.89
N HIS A 501 -14.75 -11.89 -9.29
CA HIS A 501 -14.76 -13.02 -8.36
C HIS A 501 -13.61 -12.97 -7.36
N HIS A 502 -12.43 -12.49 -7.74
CA HIS A 502 -11.32 -12.30 -6.81
C HIS A 502 -11.69 -11.27 -5.72
N ILE A 503 -12.26 -10.11 -6.10
CA ILE A 503 -12.71 -9.11 -5.13
C ILE A 503 -13.80 -9.69 -4.20
N LEU A 504 -14.78 -10.42 -4.74
CA LEU A 504 -15.84 -11.03 -3.93
C LEU A 504 -15.31 -12.08 -2.95
N MET A 505 -14.35 -12.88 -3.38
CA MET A 505 -13.69 -13.87 -2.51
C MET A 505 -12.83 -13.20 -1.43
N TRP A 506 -12.08 -12.18 -1.78
CA TRP A 506 -11.13 -11.53 -0.85
C TRP A 506 -11.84 -10.63 0.16
N TYR A 507 -12.65 -9.67 -0.31
CA TYR A 507 -13.27 -8.65 0.54
C TYR A 507 -14.62 -9.08 1.13
N CYS A 508 -15.41 -9.87 0.41
CA CYS A 508 -16.74 -10.28 0.85
C CYS A 508 -16.79 -11.71 1.39
N LYS A 509 -15.66 -12.44 1.35
CA LYS A 509 -15.58 -13.87 1.72
C LYS A 509 -16.63 -14.73 1.02
N ASN A 510 -17.08 -14.32 -0.14
CA ASN A 510 -18.21 -14.91 -0.86
C ASN A 510 -17.74 -15.65 -2.11
N LEU A 511 -17.84 -16.97 -2.06
CA LEU A 511 -17.55 -17.86 -3.17
C LEU A 511 -18.85 -18.18 -3.95
N GLN A 512 -19.06 -17.48 -5.06
CA GLN A 512 -20.26 -17.67 -5.89
C GLN A 512 -20.13 -18.89 -6.81
N ILE A 513 -20.19 -20.10 -6.25
CA ILE A 513 -19.91 -21.38 -6.94
C ILE A 513 -20.72 -21.56 -8.23
N ARG A 514 -22.00 -21.11 -8.22
CA ARG A 514 -22.86 -21.20 -9.42
C ARG A 514 -22.36 -20.32 -10.56
N GLU A 515 -21.96 -19.11 -10.28
CA GLU A 515 -21.40 -18.19 -11.29
C GLU A 515 -20.03 -18.69 -11.76
N LEU A 516 -19.20 -19.19 -10.85
CA LEU A 516 -17.87 -19.74 -11.20
C LEU A 516 -17.95 -20.89 -12.22
N SER A 517 -19.07 -21.59 -12.36
CA SER A 517 -19.24 -22.62 -13.41
C SER A 517 -19.15 -22.06 -14.84
N GLN A 518 -19.38 -20.76 -15.03
CA GLN A 518 -19.23 -20.06 -16.31
C GLN A 518 -17.77 -20.09 -16.82
N MET A 519 -16.77 -20.34 -15.98
CA MET A 519 -15.39 -20.53 -16.41
C MET A 519 -15.23 -21.66 -17.44
N ASN A 520 -16.19 -22.59 -17.53
CA ASN A 520 -16.18 -23.67 -18.50
C ASN A 520 -16.72 -23.28 -19.90
N GLU A 521 -17.22 -22.04 -20.05
CA GLU A 521 -17.69 -21.55 -21.34
C GLU A 521 -16.52 -21.43 -22.36
N PRO A 522 -16.82 -21.59 -23.66
CA PRO A 522 -15.78 -21.65 -24.70
C PRO A 522 -14.88 -20.42 -24.82
N GLN A 523 -15.37 -19.26 -24.37
CA GLN A 523 -14.62 -18.01 -24.42
C GLN A 523 -13.43 -17.96 -23.45
N PHE A 524 -13.45 -18.76 -22.38
CA PHE A 524 -12.36 -18.75 -21.40
C PHE A 524 -11.13 -19.49 -21.92
N SER A 525 -9.98 -18.83 -21.90
CA SER A 525 -8.68 -19.47 -22.15
C SER A 525 -8.31 -20.43 -21.01
N GLU A 526 -7.42 -21.39 -21.28
CA GLU A 526 -6.91 -22.27 -20.20
C GLU A 526 -6.17 -21.48 -19.12
N VAL A 527 -5.46 -20.42 -19.50
CA VAL A 527 -4.80 -19.50 -18.55
C VAL A 527 -5.83 -18.86 -17.62
N ALA A 528 -6.94 -18.35 -18.14
CA ALA A 528 -8.00 -17.75 -17.33
C ALA A 528 -8.62 -18.78 -16.37
N LYS A 529 -8.86 -20.01 -16.84
CA LYS A 529 -9.36 -21.10 -15.99
C LYS A 529 -8.39 -21.48 -14.89
N ASP A 530 -7.10 -21.55 -15.20
CA ASP A 530 -6.06 -21.89 -14.21
C ASP A 530 -5.90 -20.79 -13.15
N ILE A 531 -6.01 -19.51 -13.54
CA ILE A 531 -6.04 -18.40 -12.59
C ILE A 531 -7.26 -18.53 -11.65
N ILE A 532 -8.46 -18.77 -12.18
CA ILE A 532 -9.66 -18.96 -11.37
C ILE A 532 -9.47 -20.13 -10.39
N ARG A 533 -8.92 -21.26 -10.86
CA ARG A 533 -8.62 -22.43 -10.01
C ARG A 533 -7.69 -22.06 -8.85
N LEU A 534 -6.59 -21.33 -9.12
CA LEU A 534 -5.66 -20.87 -8.09
C LEU A 534 -6.33 -19.97 -7.06
N LEU A 535 -7.07 -18.98 -7.50
CA LEU A 535 -7.78 -18.04 -6.61
C LEU A 535 -8.82 -18.76 -5.73
N VAL A 536 -9.56 -19.72 -6.27
CA VAL A 536 -10.52 -20.54 -5.51
C VAL A 536 -9.79 -21.43 -4.50
N ILE A 537 -8.68 -22.06 -4.89
CA ILE A 537 -7.87 -22.88 -3.97
C ILE A 537 -7.33 -22.02 -2.83
N GLN A 538 -6.77 -20.84 -3.12
CA GLN A 538 -6.28 -19.90 -2.12
C GLN A 538 -7.39 -19.49 -1.14
N HIS A 539 -8.58 -19.15 -1.64
CA HIS A 539 -9.73 -18.85 -0.81
C HIS A 539 -10.10 -20.02 0.12
N CYS A 540 -10.13 -21.25 -0.41
CA CYS A 540 -10.42 -22.45 0.36
C CYS A 540 -9.39 -22.76 1.45
N ARG A 541 -8.13 -22.36 1.25
CA ARG A 541 -7.06 -22.52 2.25
C ARG A 541 -7.13 -21.47 3.37
N MET A 542 -7.59 -20.26 3.04
CA MET A 542 -7.64 -19.13 3.97
C MET A 542 -8.94 -19.07 4.79
N HIS A 543 -10.01 -19.70 4.32
CA HIS A 543 -11.33 -19.62 4.91
C HIS A 543 -11.94 -21.00 5.19
N LYS A 544 -12.77 -21.05 6.23
CA LYS A 544 -13.52 -22.27 6.57
C LYS A 544 -14.72 -22.40 5.63
N ILE A 545 -14.76 -23.47 4.84
CA ILE A 545 -15.82 -23.72 3.85
C ILE A 545 -16.65 -24.91 4.28
N ASP A 546 -17.97 -24.84 4.09
CA ASP A 546 -18.89 -25.91 4.40
C ASP A 546 -18.66 -27.16 3.55
N TYR A 547 -18.98 -28.34 4.11
CA TYR A 547 -18.76 -29.61 3.43
C TYR A 547 -19.50 -29.73 2.10
N THR A 548 -20.71 -29.20 2.00
CA THR A 548 -21.54 -29.22 0.79
C THR A 548 -20.92 -28.40 -0.33
N ASP A 549 -20.36 -27.22 0.01
CA ASP A 549 -19.73 -26.32 -0.96
C ASP A 549 -18.38 -26.86 -1.40
N ARG A 550 -17.62 -27.51 -0.51
CA ARG A 550 -16.38 -28.22 -0.90
C ARG A 550 -16.62 -29.30 -1.96
N SER A 551 -17.70 -30.08 -1.83
CA SER A 551 -18.03 -31.09 -2.83
C SER A 551 -18.32 -30.45 -4.19
N LYS A 552 -19.01 -29.31 -4.22
CA LYS A 552 -19.27 -28.56 -5.46
C LYS A 552 -17.98 -27.98 -6.06
N ILE A 553 -17.11 -27.44 -5.21
CA ILE A 553 -15.82 -26.85 -5.62
C ILE A 553 -14.90 -27.93 -6.21
N THR A 554 -14.78 -29.09 -5.56
CA THR A 554 -13.97 -30.21 -6.08
C THR A 554 -14.41 -30.65 -7.46
N ASN A 555 -15.73 -30.71 -7.68
CA ASN A 555 -16.29 -31.05 -9.00
C ASN A 555 -16.02 -29.93 -10.02
N LEU A 556 -16.17 -28.66 -9.62
CA LEU A 556 -15.93 -27.50 -10.47
C LEU A 556 -14.48 -27.41 -10.92
N LEU A 557 -13.53 -27.60 -10.00
CA LEU A 557 -12.09 -27.49 -10.26
C LEU A 557 -11.49 -28.77 -10.86
N ASN A 558 -12.24 -29.87 -10.90
CA ASN A 558 -11.76 -31.21 -11.27
C ASN A 558 -10.55 -31.67 -10.44
N VAL A 559 -10.58 -31.38 -9.14
CA VAL A 559 -9.50 -31.66 -8.18
C VAL A 559 -9.89 -32.81 -7.27
N LYS A 560 -8.93 -33.62 -6.84
CA LYS A 560 -9.23 -34.72 -5.90
C LYS A 560 -9.75 -34.16 -4.57
N ARG A 561 -10.83 -34.73 -4.04
CA ARG A 561 -11.53 -34.30 -2.82
C ARG A 561 -10.60 -34.15 -1.61
N GLN A 562 -9.55 -34.96 -1.52
CA GLN A 562 -8.56 -34.93 -0.44
C GLN A 562 -7.77 -33.63 -0.36
N ALA A 563 -7.63 -32.91 -1.47
CA ALA A 563 -6.87 -31.68 -1.58
C ALA A 563 -7.52 -30.46 -0.88
N LEU A 564 -8.83 -30.52 -0.63
CA LEU A 564 -9.61 -29.42 -0.04
C LEU A 564 -10.20 -29.75 1.35
N LEU A 565 -9.91 -30.93 1.92
CA LEU A 565 -10.49 -31.36 3.20
C LEU A 565 -9.55 -31.06 4.39
N PRO A 566 -9.97 -30.30 5.43
CA PRO A 566 -9.27 -30.36 6.72
C PRO A 566 -9.49 -31.76 7.34
N ARG A 567 -8.46 -32.37 7.89
CA ARG A 567 -8.60 -33.56 8.71
C ARG A 567 -9.48 -33.21 9.91
N SER A 568 -10.48 -34.02 10.19
CA SER A 568 -11.18 -33.97 11.47
C SER A 568 -10.14 -34.19 12.58
N ILE A 569 -10.00 -33.23 13.45
CA ILE A 569 -9.27 -33.39 14.71
C ILE A 569 -10.04 -34.53 15.45
N LYS A 570 -9.38 -35.69 15.61
CA LYS A 570 -9.81 -36.70 16.53
C LYS A 570 -9.47 -36.29 17.95
#